data_73a3649ee33e0e370d41356fb1b26199
#
_entry.id   73a3649ee33e0e370d41356fb1b26199
#
_cell.length_a   1.000
_cell.length_b   1.000
_cell.length_c   1.000
_cell.angle_alpha   90.00
_cell.angle_beta   90.00
_cell.angle_gamma   90.00
#
_symmetry.space_group_name_H-M   'P 1'
#
loop_
_entity.id
_entity.type
_entity.pdbx_description
1 polymer ?
#
loop_
_entity_poly.entity_id
_entity_poly.type
_entity_poly.pdbx_seq_one_letter_code
_entity_poly.pdbx_strand_id
1 'polypeptide(L)'
;MKIALVSVAPPYRGGISTHSAILSQHLSESHSIQVFNFNRQYPDYLFPGKTQFFDNDEFATFSSHCTIDSIGPGSWKITARQIIDSAPDLVIYRFWNPFFGLSMGSIAKSISKISPEIKQIALCDNIIPHESSLIDKWLTMRLFNQLDGFLVQSNRVAEELKNLIPNANIETRYHPIYDNYGPTINKKDARKKHGITAKYVILYFGIVREYKGVDVLIRAAQFLKEKLEDFHILAVGESYDSPEKYESLIRELGVEDVFTWENRFVPDSEVASYFSASDVMALPYHSASQSGIVQIAYNYNIPVVVTDVGGLPEYVERGVSGEIIEVNNPDELATCLANGLINGNFVKMSNNMDDIKSKFTWENFIDGIESLYSRI
;
A
#
# COMPACT_ATOMS: atom_id res chain seq x y z
N MET A 1 -14.99 14.50 16.39
CA MET A 1 -13.65 14.75 17.01
C MET A 1 -12.86 15.76 16.21
N LYS A 2 -11.88 16.43 16.85
CA LYS A 2 -10.81 17.12 16.15
C LYS A 2 -9.59 16.19 16.06
N ILE A 3 -9.10 15.95 14.87
CA ILE A 3 -8.02 14.98 14.61
C ILE A 3 -6.83 15.69 13.97
N ALA A 4 -5.63 15.44 14.50
CA ALA A 4 -4.37 15.79 13.86
C ALA A 4 -3.73 14.54 13.24
N LEU A 5 -3.62 14.48 11.91
CA LEU A 5 -2.96 13.39 11.19
C LEU A 5 -1.50 13.78 10.91
N VAL A 6 -0.56 13.08 11.51
CA VAL A 6 0.88 13.22 11.28
C VAL A 6 1.31 12.16 10.27
N SER A 7 1.50 12.55 9.02
CA SER A 7 1.78 11.62 7.92
C SER A 7 2.49 12.30 6.77
N VAL A 8 3.11 11.48 5.90
CA VAL A 8 3.40 11.94 4.54
C VAL A 8 2.08 12.05 3.76
N ALA A 9 1.93 13.13 3.03
CA ALA A 9 0.76 13.46 2.24
C ALA A 9 1.18 14.24 0.98
N PRO A 10 0.31 14.50 0.02
CA PRO A 10 0.67 15.34 -1.12
C PRO A 10 1.32 16.67 -0.70
N PRO A 11 2.31 17.19 -1.41
CA PRO A 11 2.72 16.81 -2.78
C PRO A 11 3.71 15.63 -2.90
N TYR A 12 3.99 14.91 -1.80
CA TYR A 12 4.81 13.69 -1.87
C TYR A 12 4.07 12.59 -2.61
N ARG A 13 4.78 11.86 -3.49
CA ARG A 13 4.21 10.73 -4.24
C ARG A 13 4.32 9.40 -3.47
N GLY A 14 3.45 8.46 -3.81
CA GLY A 14 3.47 7.08 -3.32
C GLY A 14 2.25 6.68 -2.52
N GLY A 15 2.04 5.38 -2.38
CA GLY A 15 0.82 4.80 -1.82
C GLY A 15 0.45 5.31 -0.43
N ILE A 16 1.43 5.58 0.44
CA ILE A 16 1.17 6.13 1.78
C ILE A 16 0.63 7.56 1.70
N SER A 17 1.20 8.38 0.83
CA SER A 17 0.75 9.76 0.61
C SER A 17 -0.68 9.79 0.07
N THR A 18 -0.96 9.00 -0.98
CA THR A 18 -2.30 8.88 -1.57
C THR A 18 -3.32 8.37 -0.54
N HIS A 19 -2.98 7.31 0.21
CA HIS A 19 -3.86 6.82 1.27
C HIS A 19 -4.12 7.86 2.36
N SER A 20 -3.10 8.64 2.76
CA SER A 20 -3.28 9.70 3.78
C SER A 20 -4.20 10.80 3.30
N ALA A 21 -4.14 11.14 2.01
CA ALA A 21 -5.06 12.11 1.39
C ALA A 21 -6.51 11.58 1.41
N ILE A 22 -6.73 10.34 0.99
CA ILE A 22 -8.06 9.71 0.98
C ILE A 22 -8.60 9.55 2.41
N LEU A 23 -7.77 9.05 3.34
CA LEU A 23 -8.14 8.93 4.75
C LEU A 23 -8.57 10.29 5.33
N SER A 24 -7.82 11.36 5.03
CA SER A 24 -8.18 12.70 5.52
C SER A 24 -9.50 13.21 4.93
N GLN A 25 -9.79 12.87 3.68
CA GLN A 25 -11.06 13.19 3.03
C GLN A 25 -12.23 12.49 3.73
N HIS A 26 -12.17 11.16 3.90
CA HIS A 26 -13.23 10.41 4.56
C HIS A 26 -13.40 10.81 6.04
N LEU A 27 -12.29 11.03 6.76
CA LEU A 27 -12.38 11.56 8.13
C LEU A 27 -13.05 12.94 8.19
N SER A 28 -12.90 13.77 7.15
CA SER A 28 -13.49 15.12 7.12
C SER A 28 -15.01 15.12 6.96
N GLU A 29 -15.61 14.00 6.59
CA GLU A 29 -17.08 13.85 6.48
C GLU A 29 -17.77 13.90 7.86
N SER A 30 -17.08 13.43 8.91
CA SER A 30 -17.64 13.35 10.27
C SER A 30 -16.77 14.03 11.35
N HIS A 31 -15.53 14.42 11.03
CA HIS A 31 -14.57 15.00 11.95
C HIS A 31 -13.92 16.26 11.41
N SER A 32 -13.35 17.09 12.31
CA SER A 32 -12.47 18.19 11.92
C SER A 32 -11.04 17.64 11.84
N ILE A 33 -10.39 17.72 10.68
CA ILE A 33 -9.06 17.16 10.47
C ILE A 33 -8.05 18.22 10.08
N GLN A 34 -6.84 18.12 10.62
CA GLN A 34 -5.65 18.84 10.18
C GLN A 34 -4.53 17.85 9.87
N VAL A 35 -3.87 18.02 8.73
CA VAL A 35 -2.77 17.15 8.31
C VAL A 35 -1.44 17.86 8.54
N PHE A 36 -0.55 17.25 9.31
CA PHE A 36 0.82 17.70 9.55
C PHE A 36 1.79 16.84 8.73
N ASN A 37 2.31 17.44 7.68
CA ASN A 37 3.11 16.80 6.65
C ASN A 37 4.60 17.15 6.79
N PHE A 38 5.41 16.42 6.07
CA PHE A 38 6.83 16.69 5.97
C PHE A 38 7.11 17.87 5.03
N ASN A 39 8.04 18.75 5.42
CA ASN A 39 8.72 19.66 4.50
C ASN A 39 9.99 18.99 3.91
N ARG A 40 10.54 17.98 4.64
CA ARG A 40 11.58 17.07 4.17
C ARG A 40 11.31 15.67 4.72
N GLN A 41 10.85 14.75 3.85
CA GLN A 41 10.59 13.36 4.21
C GLN A 41 11.90 12.58 4.30
N TYR A 42 12.63 12.47 3.21
CA TYR A 42 13.96 11.88 3.17
C TYR A 42 14.98 12.90 2.69
N PRO A 43 16.20 12.90 3.23
CA PRO A 43 17.32 13.53 2.56
C PRO A 43 17.51 12.96 1.15
N ASP A 44 17.81 13.80 0.16
CA ASP A 44 17.86 13.39 -1.25
C ASP A 44 18.80 12.19 -1.50
N TYR A 45 19.91 12.12 -0.77
CA TYR A 45 20.88 11.02 -0.89
C TYR A 45 20.40 9.68 -0.30
N LEU A 46 19.28 9.66 0.45
CA LEU A 46 18.68 8.44 1.00
C LEU A 46 17.47 7.97 0.20
N PHE A 47 16.99 8.78 -0.74
CA PHE A 47 15.82 8.43 -1.53
C PHE A 47 16.24 7.60 -2.75
N PRO A 48 15.72 6.37 -2.92
CA PRO A 48 16.16 5.47 -4.00
C PRO A 48 15.52 5.78 -5.37
N GLY A 49 14.44 6.58 -5.40
CA GLY A 49 13.73 6.93 -6.64
C GLY A 49 14.22 8.21 -7.29
N LYS A 50 13.65 8.56 -8.45
CA LYS A 50 14.04 9.76 -9.23
C LYS A 50 13.55 11.06 -8.58
N THR A 51 12.35 11.08 -8.03
CA THR A 51 11.73 12.23 -7.33
C THR A 51 10.82 11.76 -6.21
N GLN A 52 10.71 12.57 -5.16
CA GLN A 52 9.81 12.32 -4.04
C GLN A 52 8.42 12.97 -4.25
N PHE A 53 8.25 13.77 -5.30
CA PHE A 53 7.08 14.62 -5.51
C PHE A 53 6.29 14.20 -6.73
N PHE A 54 4.98 14.44 -6.73
CA PHE A 54 4.15 14.35 -7.92
C PHE A 54 4.59 15.39 -8.96
N ASP A 55 4.57 15.01 -10.22
CA ASP A 55 5.01 15.88 -11.34
C ASP A 55 3.93 16.92 -11.75
N ASN A 56 2.69 16.79 -11.24
CA ASN A 56 1.54 17.59 -11.63
C ASN A 56 0.81 18.17 -10.42
N ASP A 57 -0.03 19.20 -10.66
CA ASP A 57 -0.96 19.81 -9.71
C ASP A 57 -2.15 18.89 -9.31
N GLU A 58 -2.01 17.59 -9.44
CA GLU A 58 -3.07 16.59 -9.20
C GLU A 58 -3.66 16.69 -7.78
N PHE A 59 -2.86 17.16 -6.84
CA PHE A 59 -3.26 17.44 -5.46
C PHE A 59 -3.13 18.91 -5.06
N ALA A 60 -3.20 19.84 -6.01
CA ALA A 60 -3.04 21.27 -5.74
C ALA A 60 -4.03 21.84 -4.70
N THR A 61 -5.17 21.17 -4.52
CA THR A 61 -6.19 21.54 -3.51
C THR A 61 -6.00 20.87 -2.15
N PHE A 62 -5.05 19.94 -2.01
CA PHE A 62 -4.81 19.25 -0.76
C PHE A 62 -4.10 20.18 0.24
N SER A 63 -4.73 20.44 1.38
CA SER A 63 -4.20 21.34 2.41
C SER A 63 -3.50 20.56 3.51
N SER A 64 -2.23 20.87 3.76
CA SER A 64 -1.46 20.31 4.86
C SER A 64 -0.44 21.30 5.42
N HIS A 65 -0.09 21.14 6.70
CA HIS A 65 0.98 21.91 7.36
C HIS A 65 2.32 21.21 7.13
N CYS A 66 3.10 21.64 6.13
CA CYS A 66 4.42 21.06 5.82
C CYS A 66 5.48 21.58 6.80
N THR A 67 5.50 21.05 8.02
CA THR A 67 6.34 21.54 9.12
C THR A 67 7.39 20.55 9.62
N ILE A 68 7.30 19.26 9.25
CA ILE A 68 8.15 18.21 9.79
C ILE A 68 9.38 18.01 8.90
N ASP A 69 10.55 18.29 9.45
CA ASP A 69 11.81 17.83 8.88
C ASP A 69 12.21 16.53 9.57
N SER A 70 12.33 15.42 8.83
CA SER A 70 12.62 14.10 9.39
C SER A 70 13.89 14.04 10.24
N ILE A 71 14.87 14.90 9.95
CA ILE A 71 16.17 14.97 10.64
C ILE A 71 16.41 16.30 11.36
N GLY A 72 15.42 17.20 11.40
CA GLY A 72 15.54 18.56 11.96
C GLY A 72 14.86 18.73 13.32
N PRO A 73 15.56 18.60 14.48
CA PRO A 73 14.96 18.63 15.82
C PRO A 73 14.20 19.92 16.14
N GLY A 74 14.58 21.04 15.52
CA GLY A 74 13.88 22.34 15.68
C GLY A 74 12.44 22.27 15.16
N SER A 75 12.23 21.62 14.02
CA SER A 75 10.92 21.46 13.40
C SER A 75 9.97 20.64 14.26
N TRP A 76 10.47 19.61 14.96
CA TRP A 76 9.65 18.72 15.80
C TRP A 76 8.97 19.45 16.95
N LYS A 77 9.70 20.40 17.58
CA LYS A 77 9.15 21.25 18.65
C LYS A 77 8.08 22.22 18.12
N ILE A 78 8.32 22.79 16.94
CA ILE A 78 7.38 23.69 16.28
C ILE A 78 6.10 22.93 15.92
N THR A 79 6.24 21.77 15.28
CA THR A 79 5.09 20.92 14.91
C THR A 79 4.30 20.46 16.13
N ALA A 80 4.97 20.00 17.19
CA ALA A 80 4.28 19.62 18.43
C ALA A 80 3.47 20.80 19.01
N ARG A 81 4.03 22.02 18.99
CA ARG A 81 3.33 23.22 19.47
C ARG A 81 2.11 23.55 18.61
N GLN A 82 2.25 23.49 17.29
CA GLN A 82 1.13 23.74 16.37
C GLN A 82 0.00 22.72 16.55
N ILE A 83 0.34 21.43 16.76
CA ILE A 83 -0.65 20.39 17.07
C ILE A 83 -1.37 20.72 18.38
N ILE A 84 -0.66 21.05 19.44
CA ILE A 84 -1.25 21.43 20.74
C ILE A 84 -2.14 22.67 20.61
N ASP A 85 -1.67 23.68 19.89
CA ASP A 85 -2.42 24.93 19.70
C ASP A 85 -3.71 24.72 18.87
N SER A 86 -3.77 23.66 18.04
CA SER A 86 -5.01 23.25 17.34
C SER A 86 -6.03 22.52 18.24
N ALA A 87 -5.63 22.15 19.46
CA ALA A 87 -6.43 21.47 20.47
C ALA A 87 -7.18 20.23 19.89
N PRO A 88 -6.48 19.21 19.35
CA PRO A 88 -7.11 18.00 18.87
C PRO A 88 -7.52 17.09 20.02
N ASP A 89 -8.57 16.29 19.79
CA ASP A 89 -8.95 15.19 20.69
C ASP A 89 -8.00 13.98 20.48
N LEU A 90 -7.56 13.77 19.23
CA LEU A 90 -6.75 12.64 18.80
C LEU A 90 -5.63 13.06 17.84
N VAL A 91 -4.43 12.53 18.07
CA VAL A 91 -3.31 12.56 17.11
C VAL A 91 -3.09 11.18 16.55
N ILE A 92 -3.08 11.07 15.21
CA ILE A 92 -2.82 9.82 14.49
C ILE A 92 -1.47 9.94 13.81
N TYR A 93 -0.51 9.08 14.19
CA TYR A 93 0.79 8.97 13.52
C TYR A 93 0.75 7.84 12.51
N ARG A 94 0.96 8.12 11.22
CA ARG A 94 1.16 7.06 10.25
C ARG A 94 2.58 6.53 10.33
N PHE A 95 2.73 5.27 10.71
CA PHE A 95 4.02 4.64 10.91
C PHE A 95 4.27 3.52 9.89
N TRP A 96 5.32 3.68 9.08
CA TRP A 96 5.70 2.70 8.04
C TRP A 96 7.18 2.35 8.03
N ASN A 97 8.03 3.14 8.72
CA ASN A 97 9.47 2.93 8.75
C ASN A 97 10.07 3.47 10.06
N PRO A 98 10.93 2.70 10.74
CA PRO A 98 11.62 3.10 11.97
C PRO A 98 12.38 4.44 11.88
N PHE A 99 12.88 4.81 10.69
CA PHE A 99 13.56 6.08 10.46
C PHE A 99 12.78 7.29 11.00
N PHE A 100 11.46 7.27 10.89
CA PHE A 100 10.59 8.35 11.37
C PHE A 100 10.31 8.29 12.88
N GLY A 101 10.71 7.22 13.55
CA GLY A 101 10.51 7.05 14.99
C GLY A 101 11.19 8.14 15.82
N LEU A 102 12.28 8.73 15.32
CA LEU A 102 12.98 9.82 16.01
C LEU A 102 12.18 11.12 15.96
N SER A 103 11.71 11.54 14.80
CA SER A 103 10.94 12.78 14.61
C SER A 103 9.55 12.66 15.24
N MET A 104 8.77 11.64 14.84
CA MET A 104 7.42 11.42 15.35
C MET A 104 7.42 11.15 16.87
N GLY A 105 8.35 10.33 17.37
CA GLY A 105 8.47 10.07 18.81
C GLY A 105 8.86 11.29 19.65
N SER A 106 9.60 12.23 19.06
CA SER A 106 9.93 13.48 19.73
C SER A 106 8.74 14.45 19.76
N ILE A 107 7.95 14.48 18.67
CA ILE A 107 6.67 15.20 18.60
C ILE A 107 5.70 14.64 19.64
N ALA A 108 5.46 13.32 19.60
CA ALA A 108 4.56 12.63 20.52
C ALA A 108 4.93 12.85 21.99
N LYS A 109 6.21 12.71 22.34
CA LYS A 109 6.71 12.97 23.70
C LYS A 109 6.47 14.41 24.14
N SER A 110 6.61 15.36 23.24
CA SER A 110 6.35 16.79 23.57
C SER A 110 4.87 17.03 23.86
N ILE A 111 3.98 16.39 23.08
CA ILE A 111 2.52 16.48 23.29
C ILE A 111 2.16 15.81 24.61
N SER A 112 2.57 14.58 24.88
CA SER A 112 2.27 13.88 26.15
C SER A 112 2.75 14.66 27.40
N LYS A 113 3.83 15.43 27.27
CA LYS A 113 4.36 16.21 28.38
C LYS A 113 3.57 17.49 28.64
N ILE A 114 3.05 18.15 27.60
CA ILE A 114 2.42 19.49 27.69
C ILE A 114 0.90 19.35 27.82
N SER A 115 0.30 18.43 27.08
CA SER A 115 -1.15 18.21 26.98
C SER A 115 -1.46 16.70 27.04
N PRO A 116 -1.31 16.09 28.23
CA PRO A 116 -1.49 14.64 28.40
C PRO A 116 -2.93 14.13 28.16
N GLU A 117 -3.88 15.04 28.07
CA GLU A 117 -5.29 14.75 27.74
C GLU A 117 -5.48 14.41 26.26
N ILE A 118 -4.57 14.84 25.37
CA ILE A 118 -4.64 14.54 23.95
C ILE A 118 -4.24 13.07 23.72
N LYS A 119 -5.18 12.28 23.19
CA LYS A 119 -4.92 10.88 22.86
C LYS A 119 -4.03 10.76 21.63
N GLN A 120 -3.15 9.77 21.63
CA GLN A 120 -2.17 9.57 20.57
C GLN A 120 -2.16 8.10 20.14
N ILE A 121 -2.40 7.83 18.85
CA ILE A 121 -2.36 6.48 18.28
C ILE A 121 -1.42 6.39 17.08
N ALA A 122 -0.96 5.19 16.74
CA ALA A 122 -0.33 4.94 15.46
C ALA A 122 -1.25 4.15 14.52
N LEU A 123 -1.30 4.57 13.26
CA LEU A 123 -1.74 3.76 12.13
C LEU A 123 -0.49 3.09 11.55
N CYS A 124 -0.36 1.78 11.75
CA CYS A 124 0.85 1.03 11.41
C CYS A 124 0.68 0.28 10.09
N ASP A 125 1.46 0.65 9.09
CA ASP A 125 1.59 -0.13 7.85
C ASP A 125 2.56 -1.30 8.04
N ASN A 126 3.57 -1.11 8.89
CA ASN A 126 4.61 -2.07 9.22
C ASN A 126 5.15 -1.76 10.63
N ILE A 127 5.59 -2.76 11.37
CA ILE A 127 6.15 -2.55 12.73
C ILE A 127 7.68 -2.49 12.67
N ILE A 128 8.29 -3.55 12.15
CA ILE A 128 9.74 -3.69 12.07
C ILE A 128 10.08 -4.29 10.70
N PRO A 129 11.07 -3.76 9.96
CA PRO A 129 11.55 -4.37 8.73
C PRO A 129 12.04 -5.80 8.96
N HIS A 130 11.87 -6.68 7.96
CA HIS A 130 12.29 -8.09 8.05
C HIS A 130 13.79 -8.27 8.35
N GLU A 131 14.63 -7.30 7.97
CA GLU A 131 16.07 -7.22 8.28
C GLU A 131 16.34 -6.16 9.35
N SER A 132 15.63 -6.23 10.47
CA SER A 132 15.70 -5.20 11.52
C SER A 132 16.98 -5.24 12.32
N SER A 133 17.56 -4.06 12.56
CA SER A 133 18.64 -3.83 13.51
C SER A 133 18.11 -3.49 14.92
N LEU A 134 18.97 -3.56 15.93
CA LEU A 134 18.64 -3.06 17.28
C LEU A 134 18.31 -1.57 17.27
N ILE A 135 18.85 -0.83 16.31
CA ILE A 135 18.57 0.60 16.09
C ILE A 135 17.14 0.80 15.63
N ASP A 136 16.65 -0.02 14.68
CA ASP A 136 15.28 0.07 14.19
C ASP A 136 14.27 -0.18 15.31
N LYS A 137 14.52 -1.19 16.13
CA LYS A 137 13.71 -1.46 17.32
C LYS A 137 13.70 -0.29 18.29
N TRP A 138 14.86 0.30 18.55
CA TRP A 138 14.97 1.47 19.45
C TRP A 138 14.22 2.69 18.88
N LEU A 139 14.34 2.96 17.56
CA LEU A 139 13.64 4.04 16.88
C LEU A 139 12.11 3.84 16.93
N THR A 140 11.64 2.63 16.66
CA THR A 140 10.21 2.27 16.74
C THR A 140 9.68 2.51 18.16
N MET A 141 10.37 1.97 19.17
CA MET A 141 9.96 2.10 20.57
C MET A 141 9.98 3.55 21.07
N ARG A 142 10.80 4.41 20.47
CA ARG A 142 10.82 5.83 20.81
C ARG A 142 9.49 6.54 20.52
N LEU A 143 8.78 6.16 19.46
CA LEU A 143 7.42 6.61 19.19
C LEU A 143 6.42 5.79 20.02
N PHE A 144 6.46 4.47 19.92
CA PHE A 144 5.41 3.58 20.46
C PHE A 144 5.21 3.71 21.98
N ASN A 145 6.26 4.01 22.73
CA ASN A 145 6.18 4.28 24.17
C ASN A 145 5.42 5.57 24.54
N GLN A 146 5.04 6.39 23.56
CA GLN A 146 4.29 7.63 23.78
C GLN A 146 2.82 7.50 23.40
N LEU A 147 2.40 6.33 22.89
CA LEU A 147 1.08 6.12 22.29
C LEU A 147 0.14 5.39 23.21
N ASP A 148 -1.14 5.74 23.14
CA ASP A 148 -2.24 5.14 23.88
C ASP A 148 -2.81 3.88 23.17
N GLY A 149 -2.65 3.80 21.82
CA GLY A 149 -3.19 2.70 21.04
C GLY A 149 -2.61 2.60 19.62
N PHE A 150 -3.00 1.53 18.93
CA PHE A 150 -2.47 1.16 17.62
C PHE A 150 -3.58 0.64 16.72
N LEU A 151 -3.71 1.19 15.53
CA LEU A 151 -4.50 0.64 14.45
C LEU A 151 -3.57 -0.07 13.47
N VAL A 152 -3.80 -1.35 13.23
CA VAL A 152 -3.00 -2.19 12.33
C VAL A 152 -3.86 -2.74 11.20
N GLN A 153 -3.24 -3.06 10.06
CA GLN A 153 -3.97 -3.41 8.85
C GLN A 153 -3.94 -4.91 8.51
N SER A 154 -3.36 -5.74 9.38
CA SER A 154 -3.43 -7.19 9.28
C SER A 154 -3.27 -7.84 10.65
N ASN A 155 -3.76 -9.08 10.81
CA ASN A 155 -3.55 -9.85 12.03
C ASN A 155 -2.07 -10.18 12.23
N ARG A 156 -1.33 -10.37 11.14
CA ARG A 156 0.11 -10.57 11.17
C ARG A 156 0.83 -9.41 11.84
N VAL A 157 0.52 -8.18 11.44
CA VAL A 157 1.09 -6.96 12.06
C VAL A 157 0.64 -6.80 13.51
N ALA A 158 -0.62 -7.20 13.84
CA ALA A 158 -1.10 -7.22 15.22
C ALA A 158 -0.29 -8.18 16.11
N GLU A 159 0.04 -9.37 15.63
CA GLU A 159 0.86 -10.34 16.35
C GLU A 159 2.29 -9.84 16.55
N GLU A 160 2.90 -9.26 15.51
CA GLU A 160 4.23 -8.65 15.61
C GLU A 160 4.25 -7.53 16.67
N LEU A 161 3.19 -6.71 16.71
CA LEU A 161 3.06 -5.66 17.72
C LEU A 161 2.87 -6.21 19.12
N LYS A 162 2.04 -7.25 19.32
CA LYS A 162 1.87 -7.93 20.62
C LYS A 162 3.17 -8.52 21.14
N ASN A 163 4.00 -9.07 20.26
CA ASN A 163 5.32 -9.58 20.63
C ASN A 163 6.26 -8.46 21.09
N LEU A 164 6.09 -7.24 20.55
CA LEU A 164 6.89 -6.08 20.91
C LEU A 164 6.35 -5.37 22.16
N ILE A 165 5.01 -5.24 22.27
CA ILE A 165 4.30 -4.57 23.37
C ILE A 165 3.11 -5.45 23.78
N PRO A 166 3.29 -6.38 24.74
CA PRO A 166 2.26 -7.39 25.08
C PRO A 166 0.91 -6.83 25.52
N ASN A 167 0.89 -5.64 26.12
CA ASN A 167 -0.33 -5.00 26.64
C ASN A 167 -0.81 -3.82 25.77
N ALA A 168 -0.43 -3.79 24.48
CA ALA A 168 -0.85 -2.72 23.59
C ALA A 168 -2.38 -2.76 23.35
N ASN A 169 -3.03 -1.58 23.34
CA ASN A 169 -4.38 -1.43 22.85
C ASN A 169 -4.35 -1.49 21.32
N ILE A 170 -4.75 -2.60 20.75
CA ILE A 170 -4.70 -2.85 19.31
C ILE A 170 -6.12 -2.93 18.73
N GLU A 171 -6.34 -2.26 17.64
CA GLU A 171 -7.48 -2.41 16.76
C GLU A 171 -6.98 -2.87 15.39
N THR A 172 -7.59 -3.93 14.83
CA THR A 172 -7.25 -4.41 13.50
C THR A 172 -8.36 -4.01 12.52
N ARG A 173 -7.99 -3.27 11.48
CA ARG A 173 -8.87 -2.94 10.35
C ARG A 173 -8.08 -3.10 9.07
N TYR A 174 -8.62 -3.86 8.14
CA TYR A 174 -7.97 -4.06 6.85
C TYR A 174 -7.92 -2.76 6.05
N HIS A 175 -6.91 -2.66 5.19
CA HIS A 175 -6.74 -1.52 4.29
C HIS A 175 -7.99 -1.33 3.42
N PRO A 176 -8.59 -0.13 3.38
CA PRO A 176 -9.79 0.13 2.59
C PRO A 176 -9.51 0.10 1.09
N ILE A 177 -10.58 -0.04 0.31
CA ILE A 177 -10.53 0.04 -1.15
C ILE A 177 -10.11 1.44 -1.59
N TYR A 178 -9.29 1.50 -2.63
CA TYR A 178 -8.95 2.73 -3.33
C TYR A 178 -9.98 3.00 -4.44
N ASP A 179 -10.80 4.01 -4.27
CA ASP A 179 -11.86 4.43 -5.20
C ASP A 179 -11.54 5.73 -5.96
N ASN A 180 -10.34 6.27 -5.77
CA ASN A 180 -9.90 7.58 -6.27
C ASN A 180 -9.29 7.55 -7.68
N TYR A 181 -9.08 6.37 -8.29
CA TYR A 181 -8.40 6.24 -9.59
C TYR A 181 -9.34 6.34 -10.81
N GLY A 182 -10.56 6.80 -10.58
CA GLY A 182 -11.57 6.98 -11.63
C GLY A 182 -12.38 5.72 -11.95
N PRO A 183 -13.40 5.85 -12.82
CA PRO A 183 -14.33 4.77 -13.12
C PRO A 183 -13.69 3.68 -14.00
N THR A 184 -14.27 2.48 -13.95
CA THR A 184 -13.93 1.40 -14.86
C THR A 184 -14.16 1.81 -16.31
N ILE A 185 -13.19 1.52 -17.17
CA ILE A 185 -13.22 1.76 -18.61
C ILE A 185 -13.69 0.47 -19.31
N ASN A 186 -14.33 0.59 -20.49
CA ASN A 186 -14.65 -0.58 -21.27
C ASN A 186 -13.37 -1.39 -21.58
N LYS A 187 -13.38 -2.70 -21.32
CA LYS A 187 -12.20 -3.59 -21.43
C LYS A 187 -11.57 -3.54 -22.83
N LYS A 188 -12.37 -3.48 -23.90
CA LYS A 188 -11.84 -3.41 -25.28
C LYS A 188 -11.12 -2.09 -25.55
N ASP A 189 -11.68 -0.98 -25.04
CA ASP A 189 -11.07 0.35 -25.21
C ASP A 189 -9.79 0.46 -24.37
N ALA A 190 -9.78 -0.09 -23.15
CA ALA A 190 -8.62 -0.16 -22.31
C ALA A 190 -7.48 -0.98 -22.96
N ARG A 191 -7.78 -2.17 -23.48
CA ARG A 191 -6.80 -3.00 -24.21
C ARG A 191 -6.27 -2.30 -25.46
N LYS A 192 -7.16 -1.65 -26.23
CA LYS A 192 -6.77 -0.86 -27.41
C LYS A 192 -5.79 0.26 -27.02
N LYS A 193 -6.02 0.95 -25.91
CA LYS A 193 -5.13 2.01 -25.41
C LYS A 193 -3.70 1.48 -25.15
N HIS A 194 -3.57 0.24 -24.66
CA HIS A 194 -2.30 -0.41 -24.37
C HIS A 194 -1.77 -1.29 -25.51
N GLY A 195 -2.42 -1.29 -26.69
CA GLY A 195 -2.00 -2.09 -27.85
C GLY A 195 -2.13 -3.61 -27.65
N ILE A 196 -2.96 -4.05 -26.69
CA ILE A 196 -3.12 -5.46 -26.32
C ILE A 196 -4.24 -6.09 -27.19
N THR A 197 -3.88 -7.17 -27.91
CA THR A 197 -4.84 -7.95 -28.71
C THR A 197 -5.15 -9.31 -28.09
N ALA A 198 -4.36 -9.75 -27.12
CA ALA A 198 -4.49 -11.04 -26.47
C ALA A 198 -5.87 -11.23 -25.79
N LYS A 199 -6.33 -12.48 -25.79
CA LYS A 199 -7.58 -12.88 -25.16
C LYS A 199 -7.54 -12.73 -23.65
N TYR A 200 -6.40 -13.07 -23.02
CA TYR A 200 -6.22 -13.02 -21.59
C TYR A 200 -5.11 -12.04 -21.22
N VAL A 201 -5.36 -11.20 -20.21
CA VAL A 201 -4.41 -10.19 -19.75
C VAL A 201 -4.16 -10.37 -18.26
N ILE A 202 -2.91 -10.63 -17.91
CA ILE A 202 -2.43 -10.77 -16.54
C ILE A 202 -1.68 -9.48 -16.18
N LEU A 203 -2.09 -8.82 -15.10
CA LEU A 203 -1.49 -7.56 -14.65
C LEU A 203 -0.56 -7.81 -13.46
N TYR A 204 0.60 -7.20 -13.48
CA TYR A 204 1.37 -6.82 -12.30
C TYR A 204 1.40 -5.30 -12.25
N PHE A 205 1.12 -4.71 -11.09
CA PHE A 205 1.10 -3.26 -10.93
C PHE A 205 1.80 -2.81 -9.64
N GLY A 206 2.60 -1.74 -9.73
CA GLY A 206 3.25 -1.10 -8.59
C GLY A 206 4.77 -1.08 -8.68
N ILE A 207 5.42 -0.37 -7.76
CA ILE A 207 6.88 -0.24 -7.71
C ILE A 207 7.54 -1.62 -7.77
N VAL A 208 8.54 -1.77 -8.64
CA VAL A 208 9.31 -3.00 -8.78
C VAL A 208 10.49 -2.97 -7.81
N ARG A 209 10.50 -3.96 -6.91
CA ARG A 209 11.60 -4.27 -5.98
C ARG A 209 11.77 -5.77 -5.89
N GLU A 210 12.96 -6.21 -5.52
CA GLU A 210 13.28 -7.64 -5.44
C GLU A 210 12.24 -8.44 -4.65
N TYR A 211 11.84 -7.97 -3.47
CA TYR A 211 10.85 -8.66 -2.64
C TYR A 211 9.46 -8.79 -3.26
N LYS A 212 9.16 -8.08 -4.36
CA LYS A 212 7.86 -8.12 -5.06
C LYS A 212 7.78 -9.20 -6.14
N GLY A 213 8.85 -9.97 -6.36
CA GLY A 213 8.83 -11.19 -7.15
C GLY A 213 8.49 -11.04 -8.63
N VAL A 214 8.82 -9.90 -9.25
CA VAL A 214 8.63 -9.72 -10.71
C VAL A 214 9.42 -10.76 -11.49
N ASP A 215 10.57 -11.19 -11.00
CA ASP A 215 11.37 -12.27 -11.56
C ASP A 215 10.62 -13.61 -11.57
N VAL A 216 9.83 -13.90 -10.53
CA VAL A 216 8.95 -15.10 -10.47
C VAL A 216 7.88 -15.01 -11.55
N LEU A 217 7.29 -13.83 -11.78
CA LEU A 217 6.28 -13.65 -12.84
C LEU A 217 6.89 -13.81 -14.23
N ILE A 218 8.10 -13.28 -14.46
CA ILE A 218 8.81 -13.48 -15.74
C ILE A 218 9.11 -14.96 -15.98
N ARG A 219 9.56 -15.70 -14.96
CA ARG A 219 9.76 -17.16 -15.06
C ARG A 219 8.44 -17.90 -15.29
N ALA A 220 7.37 -17.47 -14.63
CA ALA A 220 6.04 -18.06 -14.82
C ALA A 220 5.54 -17.89 -16.27
N ALA A 221 5.91 -16.79 -16.94
CA ALA A 221 5.54 -16.59 -18.35
C ALA A 221 6.05 -17.73 -19.26
N GLN A 222 7.25 -18.27 -19.00
CA GLN A 222 7.80 -19.40 -19.76
C GLN A 222 6.92 -20.66 -19.59
N PHE A 223 6.56 -21.02 -18.35
CA PHE A 223 5.68 -22.14 -18.08
C PHE A 223 4.25 -21.91 -18.59
N LEU A 224 3.81 -20.66 -18.59
CA LEU A 224 2.48 -20.30 -19.06
C LEU A 224 2.33 -20.46 -20.57
N LYS A 225 3.39 -20.22 -21.36
CA LYS A 225 3.41 -20.49 -22.83
C LYS A 225 3.11 -21.94 -23.17
N GLU A 226 3.41 -22.89 -22.27
CA GLU A 226 3.09 -24.32 -22.44
C GLU A 226 1.63 -24.66 -22.10
N LYS A 227 0.95 -23.80 -21.35
CA LYS A 227 -0.37 -24.06 -20.75
C LYS A 227 -1.49 -23.19 -21.34
N LEU A 228 -1.15 -22.04 -21.93
CA LEU A 228 -2.11 -21.03 -22.38
C LEU A 228 -1.65 -20.39 -23.69
N GLU A 229 -2.49 -20.39 -24.71
CA GLU A 229 -2.09 -19.96 -26.05
C GLU A 229 -2.17 -18.43 -26.25
N ASP A 230 -3.24 -17.78 -25.88
CA ASP A 230 -3.54 -16.38 -26.23
C ASP A 230 -3.60 -15.51 -24.97
N PHE A 231 -2.43 -15.13 -24.47
CA PHE A 231 -2.29 -14.31 -23.27
C PHE A 231 -1.23 -13.24 -23.41
N HIS A 232 -1.31 -12.22 -22.56
CA HIS A 232 -0.29 -11.20 -22.40
C HIS A 232 -0.11 -10.86 -20.91
N ILE A 233 1.13 -10.78 -20.46
CA ILE A 233 1.49 -10.28 -19.13
C ILE A 233 1.93 -8.83 -19.26
N LEU A 234 1.22 -7.94 -18.57
CA LEU A 234 1.52 -6.52 -18.49
C LEU A 234 2.05 -6.19 -17.10
N ALA A 235 3.37 -6.03 -16.98
CA ALA A 235 4.01 -5.57 -15.76
C ALA A 235 4.20 -4.05 -15.84
N VAL A 236 3.69 -3.32 -14.83
CA VAL A 236 3.69 -1.85 -14.84
C VAL A 236 4.21 -1.32 -13.53
N GLY A 237 5.25 -0.51 -13.58
CA GLY A 237 5.80 0.16 -12.41
C GLY A 237 7.27 0.50 -12.50
N GLU A 238 7.63 1.60 -11.84
CA GLU A 238 9.02 2.08 -11.76
C GLU A 238 9.87 1.10 -10.94
N SER A 239 11.01 0.70 -11.48
CA SER A 239 11.98 -0.11 -10.75
C SER A 239 12.83 0.75 -9.83
N TYR A 240 12.97 0.30 -8.58
CA TYR A 240 13.93 0.84 -7.61
C TYR A 240 15.17 -0.06 -7.49
N ASP A 241 15.19 -1.17 -8.21
CA ASP A 241 16.36 -2.04 -8.43
C ASP A 241 16.93 -1.76 -9.82
N SER A 242 18.02 -2.50 -10.22
CA SER A 242 18.55 -2.43 -11.57
C SER A 242 17.55 -2.97 -12.60
N PRO A 243 17.03 -2.15 -13.52
CA PRO A 243 16.10 -2.59 -14.57
C PRO A 243 16.67 -3.68 -15.46
N GLU A 244 17.98 -3.61 -15.74
CA GLU A 244 18.69 -4.54 -16.61
C GLU A 244 18.56 -6.00 -16.15
N LYS A 245 18.44 -6.23 -14.83
CA LYS A 245 18.20 -7.55 -14.25
C LYS A 245 16.94 -8.20 -14.83
N TYR A 246 15.84 -7.46 -14.86
CA TYR A 246 14.55 -7.96 -15.33
C TYR A 246 14.47 -8.02 -16.86
N GLU A 247 15.01 -7.01 -17.55
CA GLU A 247 15.07 -6.98 -19.02
C GLU A 247 15.93 -8.13 -19.58
N SER A 248 17.05 -8.43 -18.92
CA SER A 248 17.89 -9.57 -19.30
C SER A 248 17.16 -10.89 -19.10
N LEU A 249 16.45 -11.03 -17.96
CA LEU A 249 15.70 -12.25 -17.68
C LEU A 249 14.55 -12.50 -18.69
N ILE A 250 13.85 -11.44 -19.12
CA ILE A 250 12.82 -11.51 -20.17
C ILE A 250 13.42 -12.05 -21.46
N ARG A 251 14.57 -11.51 -21.90
CA ARG A 251 15.28 -11.96 -23.13
C ARG A 251 15.82 -13.36 -23.00
N GLU A 252 16.48 -13.71 -21.89
CA GLU A 252 17.05 -15.03 -21.64
C GLU A 252 16.02 -16.15 -21.68
N LEU A 253 14.80 -15.87 -21.20
CA LEU A 253 13.71 -16.85 -21.20
C LEU A 253 12.87 -16.82 -22.48
N GLY A 254 13.12 -15.89 -23.41
CA GLY A 254 12.40 -15.79 -24.69
C GLY A 254 10.90 -15.56 -24.51
N VAL A 255 10.52 -14.60 -23.64
CA VAL A 255 9.12 -14.31 -23.33
C VAL A 255 8.70 -12.91 -23.78
N GLU A 256 9.50 -12.20 -24.57
CA GLU A 256 9.23 -10.84 -25.06
C GLU A 256 7.92 -10.73 -25.85
N ASP A 257 7.51 -11.80 -26.49
CA ASP A 257 6.27 -11.86 -27.28
C ASP A 257 4.99 -11.85 -26.42
N VAL A 258 5.08 -12.28 -25.16
CA VAL A 258 3.93 -12.39 -24.22
C VAL A 258 4.08 -11.55 -22.97
N PHE A 259 5.22 -10.86 -22.80
CA PHE A 259 5.52 -10.09 -21.61
C PHE A 259 5.95 -8.67 -21.95
N THR A 260 5.18 -7.68 -21.50
CA THR A 260 5.58 -6.26 -21.57
C THR A 260 5.85 -5.73 -20.18
N TRP A 261 6.98 -5.05 -20.00
CA TRP A 261 7.25 -4.30 -18.78
C TRP A 261 7.37 -2.80 -19.08
N GLU A 262 6.44 -2.03 -18.50
CA GLU A 262 6.48 -0.58 -18.52
C GLU A 262 7.19 -0.06 -17.26
N ASN A 263 8.52 0.19 -17.39
CA ASN A 263 9.33 0.70 -16.29
C ASN A 263 9.16 2.22 -16.12
N ARG A 264 8.03 2.59 -15.52
CA ARG A 264 7.71 4.00 -15.22
C ARG A 264 6.78 4.13 -14.02
N PHE A 265 6.78 5.29 -13.41
CA PHE A 265 5.69 5.67 -12.49
C PHE A 265 4.42 5.93 -13.31
N VAL A 266 3.29 5.42 -12.84
CA VAL A 266 1.98 5.60 -13.48
C VAL A 266 1.21 6.70 -12.75
N PRO A 267 0.82 7.79 -13.45
CA PRO A 267 -0.09 8.79 -12.89
C PRO A 267 -1.45 8.20 -12.51
N ASP A 268 -2.08 8.73 -11.47
CA ASP A 268 -3.37 8.25 -10.96
C ASP A 268 -4.45 8.21 -12.05
N SER A 269 -4.45 9.19 -12.98
CA SER A 269 -5.37 9.26 -14.12
C SER A 269 -5.24 8.13 -15.15
N GLU A 270 -4.15 7.38 -15.13
CA GLU A 270 -3.92 6.26 -16.05
C GLU A 270 -4.25 4.89 -15.41
N VAL A 271 -4.28 4.80 -14.08
CA VAL A 271 -4.44 3.54 -13.31
C VAL A 271 -5.67 2.76 -13.77
N ALA A 272 -6.82 3.42 -13.88
CA ALA A 272 -8.08 2.79 -14.34
C ALA A 272 -7.91 2.00 -15.63
N SER A 273 -7.09 2.48 -16.58
CA SER A 273 -6.94 1.84 -17.88
C SER A 273 -6.18 0.52 -17.81
N TYR A 274 -5.19 0.39 -16.92
CA TYR A 274 -4.44 -0.87 -16.74
C TYR A 274 -5.30 -1.94 -16.09
N PHE A 275 -6.00 -1.60 -15.01
CA PHE A 275 -6.88 -2.53 -14.33
C PHE A 275 -8.06 -2.93 -15.20
N SER A 276 -8.69 -1.99 -15.90
CA SER A 276 -9.81 -2.29 -16.82
C SER A 276 -9.43 -3.17 -18.02
N ALA A 277 -8.15 -3.16 -18.45
CA ALA A 277 -7.65 -4.03 -19.50
C ALA A 277 -7.49 -5.49 -19.07
N SER A 278 -7.40 -5.75 -17.76
CA SER A 278 -6.90 -7.00 -17.18
C SER A 278 -8.02 -7.99 -16.82
N ASP A 279 -7.66 -9.27 -16.71
CA ASP A 279 -8.55 -10.36 -16.30
C ASP A 279 -8.21 -10.85 -14.89
N VAL A 280 -6.95 -10.77 -14.50
CA VAL A 280 -6.41 -11.19 -13.21
C VAL A 280 -5.16 -10.39 -12.90
N MET A 281 -4.89 -10.17 -11.62
CA MET A 281 -3.64 -9.58 -11.15
C MET A 281 -2.78 -10.64 -10.47
N ALA A 282 -1.48 -10.64 -10.76
CA ALA A 282 -0.49 -11.50 -10.11
C ALA A 282 0.45 -10.71 -9.21
N LEU A 283 0.55 -11.10 -7.94
CA LEU A 283 1.43 -10.49 -6.94
C LEU A 283 2.30 -11.58 -6.26
N PRO A 284 3.32 -12.09 -6.97
CA PRO A 284 4.13 -13.22 -6.51
C PRO A 284 5.24 -12.79 -5.52
N TYR A 285 4.88 -12.04 -4.49
CA TYR A 285 5.81 -11.43 -3.55
C TYR A 285 6.61 -12.47 -2.77
N HIS A 286 7.89 -12.19 -2.53
CA HIS A 286 8.75 -12.98 -1.64
C HIS A 286 8.48 -12.65 -0.17
N SER A 287 8.08 -11.42 0.12
CA SER A 287 7.68 -10.98 1.46
C SER A 287 6.73 -9.79 1.37
N ALA A 288 5.82 -9.67 2.32
CA ALA A 288 4.90 -8.54 2.43
C ALA A 288 4.37 -8.42 3.85
N SER A 289 4.14 -7.19 4.33
CA SER A 289 3.30 -6.94 5.51
C SER A 289 1.84 -6.87 5.09
N GLN A 290 1.59 -6.18 3.97
CA GLN A 290 0.31 -6.01 3.30
C GLN A 290 0.54 -5.46 1.87
N SER A 291 -0.52 -5.32 1.06
CA SER A 291 -0.42 -4.66 -0.24
C SER A 291 -1.69 -3.89 -0.58
N GLY A 292 -1.61 -2.55 -0.62
CA GLY A 292 -2.70 -1.69 -1.07
C GLY A 292 -3.11 -1.92 -2.54
N ILE A 293 -2.23 -2.58 -3.33
CA ILE A 293 -2.52 -2.89 -4.74
C ILE A 293 -3.68 -3.90 -4.88
N VAL A 294 -3.84 -4.82 -3.92
CA VAL A 294 -5.01 -5.73 -3.87
C VAL A 294 -6.31 -4.92 -3.81
N GLN A 295 -6.32 -3.83 -3.05
CA GLN A 295 -7.50 -2.98 -2.89
C GLN A 295 -7.84 -2.19 -4.16
N ILE A 296 -6.81 -1.82 -4.94
CA ILE A 296 -7.04 -1.24 -6.28
C ILE A 296 -7.63 -2.29 -7.21
N ALA A 297 -7.10 -3.53 -7.21
CA ALA A 297 -7.64 -4.61 -8.03
C ALA A 297 -9.11 -4.88 -7.71
N TYR A 298 -9.46 -4.96 -6.43
CA TYR A 298 -10.84 -5.18 -6.01
C TYR A 298 -11.77 -4.03 -6.41
N ASN A 299 -11.31 -2.78 -6.37
CA ASN A 299 -12.11 -1.66 -6.87
C ASN A 299 -12.57 -1.87 -8.31
N TYR A 300 -11.70 -2.42 -9.15
CA TYR A 300 -11.98 -2.73 -10.56
C TYR A 300 -12.52 -4.15 -10.80
N ASN A 301 -12.94 -4.86 -9.76
CA ASN A 301 -13.44 -6.24 -9.83
C ASN A 301 -12.41 -7.23 -10.40
N ILE A 302 -11.11 -6.99 -10.22
CA ILE A 302 -10.05 -7.86 -10.70
C ILE A 302 -9.64 -8.82 -9.60
N PRO A 303 -9.82 -10.15 -9.79
CA PRO A 303 -9.33 -11.16 -8.86
C PRO A 303 -7.80 -11.18 -8.84
N VAL A 304 -7.24 -11.66 -7.73
CA VAL A 304 -5.80 -11.63 -7.52
C VAL A 304 -5.24 -13.05 -7.32
N VAL A 305 -4.01 -13.26 -7.78
CA VAL A 305 -3.20 -14.44 -7.42
C VAL A 305 -2.03 -13.90 -6.60
N VAL A 306 -1.95 -14.32 -5.34
CA VAL A 306 -0.95 -13.83 -4.39
C VAL A 306 -0.14 -14.97 -3.79
N THR A 307 1.05 -14.69 -3.30
CA THR A 307 1.84 -15.66 -2.53
C THR A 307 1.43 -15.67 -1.07
N ASP A 308 1.64 -16.82 -0.40
CA ASP A 308 1.38 -17.01 1.04
C ASP A 308 2.50 -16.37 1.87
N VAL A 309 2.51 -15.03 1.93
CA VAL A 309 3.51 -14.25 2.68
C VAL A 309 2.88 -13.14 3.52
N GLY A 310 3.34 -13.04 4.75
CA GLY A 310 2.95 -11.96 5.68
C GLY A 310 1.44 -11.84 5.86
N GLY A 311 0.92 -10.60 5.76
CA GLY A 311 -0.51 -10.32 5.81
C GLY A 311 -1.22 -10.35 4.44
N LEU A 312 -0.52 -10.67 3.35
CA LEU A 312 -1.11 -10.64 2.01
C LEU A 312 -2.27 -11.63 1.83
N PRO A 313 -2.17 -12.90 2.33
CA PRO A 313 -3.28 -13.86 2.26
C PRO A 313 -4.54 -13.44 3.02
N GLU A 314 -4.43 -12.57 4.03
CA GLU A 314 -5.57 -12.13 4.83
C GLU A 314 -6.60 -11.30 4.03
N TYR A 315 -6.17 -10.77 2.89
CA TYR A 315 -7.02 -10.00 1.97
C TYR A 315 -7.70 -10.87 0.92
N VAL A 316 -7.34 -12.16 0.79
CA VAL A 316 -7.76 -13.02 -0.31
C VAL A 316 -8.58 -14.21 0.20
N GLU A 317 -9.81 -14.31 -0.26
CA GLU A 317 -10.64 -15.49 -0.06
C GLU A 317 -10.45 -16.44 -1.26
N ARG A 318 -9.78 -17.60 -1.00
CA ARG A 318 -9.51 -18.61 -2.04
C ARG A 318 -10.78 -19.02 -2.77
N GLY A 319 -10.75 -19.01 -4.09
CA GLY A 319 -11.89 -19.37 -4.93
C GLY A 319 -13.00 -18.32 -5.02
N VAL A 320 -12.91 -17.21 -4.26
CA VAL A 320 -13.94 -16.15 -4.19
C VAL A 320 -13.41 -14.82 -4.71
N SER A 321 -12.29 -14.34 -4.19
CA SER A 321 -11.67 -13.08 -4.64
C SER A 321 -10.29 -13.28 -5.26
N GLY A 322 -9.74 -14.48 -5.20
CA GLY A 322 -8.45 -14.80 -5.75
C GLY A 322 -7.93 -16.17 -5.34
N GLU A 323 -6.65 -16.40 -5.60
CA GLU A 323 -5.93 -17.61 -5.23
C GLU A 323 -4.65 -17.27 -4.47
N ILE A 324 -4.21 -18.21 -3.64
CA ILE A 324 -3.00 -18.08 -2.85
C ILE A 324 -2.07 -19.24 -3.21
N ILE A 325 -0.83 -18.93 -3.57
CA ILE A 325 0.18 -19.89 -4.05
C ILE A 325 1.42 -19.88 -3.15
N GLU A 326 2.29 -20.85 -3.33
CA GLU A 326 3.59 -20.91 -2.65
C GLU A 326 4.55 -19.81 -3.15
N VAL A 327 5.44 -19.40 -2.25
CA VAL A 327 6.50 -18.44 -2.57
C VAL A 327 7.54 -19.08 -3.49
N ASN A 328 8.07 -18.30 -4.44
CA ASN A 328 9.11 -18.77 -5.37
C ASN A 328 8.73 -19.97 -6.21
N ASN A 329 7.46 -20.16 -6.53
CA ASN A 329 6.96 -21.26 -7.33
C ASN A 329 6.37 -20.77 -8.68
N PRO A 330 7.19 -20.48 -9.69
CA PRO A 330 6.72 -19.94 -10.98
C PRO A 330 5.85 -20.94 -11.77
N ASP A 331 6.03 -22.25 -11.63
CA ASP A 331 5.19 -23.25 -12.29
C ASP A 331 3.79 -23.32 -11.66
N GLU A 332 3.69 -23.26 -10.33
CA GLU A 332 2.40 -23.18 -9.65
C GLU A 332 1.65 -21.89 -10.01
N LEU A 333 2.36 -20.74 -10.07
CA LEU A 333 1.79 -19.48 -10.52
C LEU A 333 1.22 -19.62 -11.94
N ALA A 334 1.99 -20.17 -12.87
CA ALA A 334 1.56 -20.39 -14.25
C ALA A 334 0.35 -21.33 -14.32
N THR A 335 0.37 -22.43 -13.56
CA THR A 335 -0.72 -23.41 -13.51
C THR A 335 -2.00 -22.81 -12.94
N CYS A 336 -1.90 -22.04 -11.86
CA CYS A 336 -3.01 -21.32 -11.24
C CYS A 336 -3.64 -20.32 -12.21
N LEU A 337 -2.81 -19.49 -12.86
CA LEU A 337 -3.26 -18.51 -13.86
C LEU A 337 -3.94 -19.16 -15.05
N ALA A 338 -3.33 -20.20 -15.64
CA ALA A 338 -3.91 -20.90 -16.79
C ALA A 338 -5.26 -21.54 -16.45
N ASN A 339 -5.35 -22.28 -15.33
CA ASN A 339 -6.58 -22.91 -14.90
C ASN A 339 -7.69 -21.89 -14.60
N GLY A 340 -7.37 -20.80 -13.91
CA GLY A 340 -8.33 -19.75 -13.58
C GLY A 340 -8.90 -19.06 -14.81
N LEU A 341 -8.06 -18.80 -15.82
CA LEU A 341 -8.44 -18.15 -17.08
C LEU A 341 -9.23 -19.12 -18.00
N ILE A 342 -8.74 -20.34 -18.21
CA ILE A 342 -9.37 -21.33 -19.11
C ILE A 342 -10.75 -21.75 -18.57
N ASN A 343 -10.85 -22.05 -17.28
CA ASN A 343 -12.08 -22.53 -16.65
C ASN A 343 -13.07 -21.40 -16.30
N GLY A 344 -12.69 -20.14 -16.53
CA GLY A 344 -13.53 -18.98 -16.23
C GLY A 344 -13.72 -18.71 -14.74
N ASN A 345 -12.84 -19.23 -13.88
CA ASN A 345 -12.93 -19.03 -12.43
C ASN A 345 -12.72 -17.57 -12.07
N PHE A 346 -11.76 -16.87 -12.69
CA PHE A 346 -11.54 -15.45 -12.45
C PHE A 346 -12.72 -14.59 -12.90
N VAL A 347 -13.43 -14.97 -13.95
CA VAL A 347 -14.68 -14.30 -14.35
C VAL A 347 -15.76 -14.45 -13.28
N LYS A 348 -15.90 -15.64 -12.69
CA LYS A 348 -16.85 -15.87 -11.59
C LYS A 348 -16.49 -15.05 -10.36
N MET A 349 -15.20 -15.00 -9.98
CA MET A 349 -14.69 -14.19 -8.87
C MET A 349 -14.97 -12.70 -9.12
N SER A 350 -14.66 -12.20 -10.32
CA SER A 350 -14.94 -10.82 -10.72
C SER A 350 -16.41 -10.44 -10.55
N ASN A 351 -17.35 -11.32 -10.91
CA ASN A 351 -18.77 -11.09 -10.79
C ASN A 351 -19.29 -11.06 -9.33
N ASN A 352 -18.57 -11.66 -8.40
CA ASN A 352 -18.95 -11.73 -6.99
C ASN A 352 -18.14 -10.76 -6.10
N MET A 353 -17.39 -9.83 -6.70
CA MET A 353 -16.44 -8.98 -5.98
C MET A 353 -17.12 -7.98 -5.03
N ASP A 354 -18.39 -7.63 -5.24
CA ASP A 354 -19.09 -6.64 -4.40
C ASP A 354 -19.24 -7.11 -2.94
N ASP A 355 -19.45 -8.41 -2.71
CA ASP A 355 -19.51 -8.97 -1.35
C ASP A 355 -18.13 -8.86 -0.64
N ILE A 356 -17.05 -8.98 -1.40
CA ILE A 356 -15.69 -8.82 -0.90
C ILE A 356 -15.40 -7.36 -0.57
N LYS A 357 -15.77 -6.44 -1.47
CA LYS A 357 -15.59 -4.99 -1.27
C LYS A 357 -16.24 -4.49 0.00
N SER A 358 -17.42 -5.03 0.35
CA SER A 358 -18.15 -4.64 1.56
C SER A 358 -17.36 -4.82 2.87
N LYS A 359 -16.32 -5.68 2.86
CA LYS A 359 -15.43 -5.91 4.01
C LYS A 359 -14.36 -4.84 4.14
N PHE A 360 -14.06 -4.12 3.07
CA PHE A 360 -12.94 -3.18 2.95
C PHE A 360 -13.40 -1.74 2.69
N THR A 361 -14.47 -1.31 3.39
CA THR A 361 -14.99 0.05 3.24
C THR A 361 -14.24 1.06 4.11
N TRP A 362 -14.23 2.32 3.71
CA TRP A 362 -13.69 3.42 4.50
C TRP A 362 -14.46 3.63 5.81
N GLU A 363 -15.78 3.44 5.79
CA GLU A 363 -16.62 3.49 7.00
C GLU A 363 -16.11 2.51 8.05
N ASN A 364 -15.92 1.23 7.66
CA ASN A 364 -15.41 0.19 8.55
C ASN A 364 -14.02 0.51 9.13
N PHE A 365 -13.20 1.19 8.34
CA PHE A 365 -11.86 1.61 8.78
C PHE A 365 -11.94 2.77 9.77
N ILE A 366 -12.80 3.76 9.53
CA ILE A 366 -13.03 4.91 10.41
C ILE A 366 -13.67 4.46 11.73
N ASP A 367 -14.66 3.57 11.68
CA ASP A 367 -15.24 2.93 12.87
C ASP A 367 -14.17 2.28 13.77
N GLY A 368 -13.11 1.73 13.15
CA GLY A 368 -11.97 1.20 13.89
C GLY A 368 -11.19 2.28 14.63
N ILE A 369 -10.99 3.45 14.03
CA ILE A 369 -10.33 4.59 14.68
C ILE A 369 -11.19 5.08 15.87
N GLU A 370 -12.49 5.22 15.67
CA GLU A 370 -13.44 5.67 16.71
C GLU A 370 -13.54 4.65 17.86
N SER A 371 -13.60 3.35 17.51
CA SER A 371 -13.60 2.26 18.49
C SER A 371 -12.33 2.25 19.33
N LEU A 372 -11.17 2.41 18.71
CA LEU A 372 -9.91 2.49 19.43
C LEU A 372 -9.87 3.72 20.34
N TYR A 373 -10.26 4.90 19.83
CA TYR A 373 -10.32 6.14 20.62
C TYR A 373 -11.20 6.00 21.87
N SER A 374 -12.33 5.32 21.74
CA SER A 374 -13.27 5.14 22.86
C SER A 374 -12.75 4.23 23.99
N ARG A 375 -11.72 3.42 23.72
CA ARG A 375 -11.13 2.45 24.67
C ARG A 375 -9.87 2.94 25.36
N ILE A 376 -9.29 4.06 24.92
CA ILE A 376 -8.03 4.62 25.46
C ILE A 376 -8.24 5.97 26.26
#